data_cfa2c8ca0504f3125ef5f7e14932c7d3
#
_entry.id   cfa2c8ca0504f3125ef5f7e14932c7d3
#
_cell.length_a   1.000
_cell.length_b   1.000
_cell.length_c   1.000
_cell.angle_alpha   90.00
_cell.angle_beta   90.00
_cell.angle_gamma   90.00
#
_symmetry.space_group_name_H-M   'P 1'
#
loop_
_entity.id
_entity.type
_entity.pdbx_description
1 polymer ?
#
loop_
_entity_poly.entity_id
_entity_poly.type
_entity_poly.pdbx_seq_one_letter_code
_entity_poly.pdbx_strand_id
1 'polypeptide(L)'
;VVSSLDTDLICFIGSVKVGKQIGIACAEQMKPVILELGGKDPLIVLADANIERAARAAVWGGFHNAGQTCISVERVYVEEPVADQFIERVSQPARETEVGAQRSLCDLGSMTTDPQAAKVLAQISDARKRGANIVVGGRELPHSEGHFIQPTVVVDVDETMEIMNRETFGPVIAISKVKDADEAVAKSNSLTYGLNASIFTQDLKKARRLSRHIQAGSICINDVESNYLCVSLPFGGTGSSGRGRLQGIEGIRAFAQVQAVCEDRFGLKRELWWFPVSDGIKKLFRTLIKVLYG
;
A
#
# COMPACT_ATOMS: atom_id res chain seq x y z
N VAL A 1 7.23 -24.74 7.08
CA VAL A 1 7.38 -23.67 8.11
C VAL A 1 6.02 -23.29 8.67
N VAL A 2 5.03 -22.90 7.84
CA VAL A 2 3.72 -22.44 8.34
C VAL A 2 3.01 -23.46 9.22
N SER A 3 3.09 -24.75 8.87
CA SER A 3 2.48 -25.85 9.60
C SER A 3 3.35 -26.43 10.75
N SER A 4 4.57 -25.92 10.95
CA SER A 4 5.42 -26.38 12.06
C SER A 4 4.88 -25.91 13.41
N LEU A 5 4.87 -26.79 14.40
CA LEU A 5 4.51 -26.44 15.79
C LEU A 5 5.58 -25.57 16.47
N ASP A 6 6.76 -25.46 15.89
CA ASP A 6 7.89 -24.69 16.45
C ASP A 6 7.85 -23.21 16.09
N THR A 7 6.78 -22.74 15.43
CA THR A 7 6.61 -21.33 15.07
C THR A 7 5.35 -20.76 15.70
N ASP A 8 5.49 -19.64 16.42
CA ASP A 8 4.39 -18.98 17.14
C ASP A 8 3.69 -17.89 16.32
N LEU A 9 4.39 -17.32 15.33
CA LEU A 9 3.89 -16.28 14.44
C LEU A 9 4.51 -16.45 13.06
N ILE A 10 3.75 -16.18 12.02
CA ILE A 10 4.25 -16.10 10.64
C ILE A 10 4.23 -14.65 10.19
N CYS A 11 5.36 -14.17 9.71
CA CYS A 11 5.47 -12.90 8.97
C CYS A 11 5.82 -13.21 7.52
N PHE A 12 5.01 -12.74 6.58
CA PHE A 12 5.18 -13.00 5.15
C PHE A 12 5.07 -11.72 4.33
N ILE A 13 6.03 -11.53 3.43
CA ILE A 13 6.03 -10.47 2.43
C ILE A 13 5.99 -11.14 1.05
N GLY A 14 5.03 -10.76 0.21
CA GLY A 14 4.91 -11.31 -1.14
C GLY A 14 3.56 -11.10 -1.79
N SER A 15 3.19 -11.97 -2.76
CA SER A 15 1.97 -11.78 -3.53
C SER A 15 0.68 -12.02 -2.71
N VAL A 16 -0.38 -11.30 -3.06
CA VAL A 16 -1.73 -11.48 -2.47
C VAL A 16 -2.19 -12.93 -2.53
N LYS A 17 -1.93 -13.62 -3.65
CA LYS A 17 -2.32 -15.04 -3.83
C LYS A 17 -1.67 -15.93 -2.79
N VAL A 18 -0.36 -15.82 -2.59
CA VAL A 18 0.39 -16.63 -1.63
C VAL A 18 0.05 -16.22 -0.20
N GLY A 19 -0.06 -14.92 0.07
CA GLY A 19 -0.45 -14.41 1.39
C GLY A 19 -1.80 -14.95 1.87
N LYS A 20 -2.78 -15.04 0.98
CA LYS A 20 -4.08 -15.66 1.32
C LYS A 20 -3.94 -17.15 1.69
N GLN A 21 -3.12 -17.92 0.98
CA GLN A 21 -2.87 -19.33 1.32
C GLN A 21 -2.18 -19.48 2.68
N ILE A 22 -1.20 -18.63 2.95
CA ILE A 22 -0.51 -18.60 4.26
C ILE A 22 -1.48 -18.21 5.37
N GLY A 23 -2.31 -17.19 5.16
CA GLY A 23 -3.32 -16.76 6.14
C GLY A 23 -4.30 -17.87 6.49
N ILE A 24 -4.76 -18.65 5.51
CA ILE A 24 -5.64 -19.82 5.73
C ILE A 24 -4.91 -20.87 6.57
N ALA A 25 -3.69 -21.24 6.20
CA ALA A 25 -2.90 -22.23 6.93
C ALA A 25 -2.57 -21.80 8.37
N CYS A 26 -2.35 -20.49 8.60
CA CYS A 26 -2.17 -19.95 9.95
C CYS A 26 -3.48 -20.03 10.76
N ALA A 27 -4.61 -19.71 10.15
CA ALA A 27 -5.92 -19.76 10.81
C ALA A 27 -6.29 -21.17 11.26
N GLU A 28 -5.99 -22.20 10.48
CA GLU A 28 -6.19 -23.62 10.85
C GLU A 28 -5.45 -24.01 12.12
N GLN A 29 -4.37 -23.31 12.48
CA GLN A 29 -3.55 -23.55 13.66
C GLN A 29 -3.66 -22.45 14.73
N MET A 30 -4.58 -21.50 14.54
CA MET A 30 -4.75 -20.33 15.41
C MET A 30 -3.46 -19.49 15.56
N LYS A 31 -2.55 -19.54 14.58
CA LYS A 31 -1.31 -18.76 14.59
C LYS A 31 -1.56 -17.32 14.18
N PRO A 32 -1.01 -16.36 14.92
CA PRO A 32 -0.91 -14.98 14.47
C PRO A 32 -0.17 -14.89 13.13
N VAL A 33 -0.59 -13.97 12.28
CA VAL A 33 0.04 -13.74 10.99
C VAL A 33 0.14 -12.25 10.67
N ILE A 34 1.29 -11.84 10.18
CA ILE A 34 1.53 -10.53 9.57
C ILE A 34 1.71 -10.78 8.08
N LEU A 35 0.90 -10.11 7.27
CA LEU A 35 0.92 -10.21 5.82
C LEU A 35 1.20 -8.83 5.23
N GLU A 36 2.32 -8.70 4.54
CA GLU A 36 2.69 -7.57 3.72
C GLU A 36 2.62 -8.01 2.26
N LEU A 37 1.62 -7.53 1.55
CA LEU A 37 1.27 -8.04 0.23
C LEU A 37 1.38 -6.94 -0.82
N GLY A 38 0.98 -7.25 -2.06
CA GLY A 38 1.05 -6.29 -3.16
C GLY A 38 0.21 -5.04 -2.96
N GLY A 39 0.53 -4.01 -3.74
CA GLY A 39 -0.17 -2.73 -3.79
C GLY A 39 -0.70 -2.42 -5.18
N LYS A 40 -1.43 -1.33 -5.30
CA LYS A 40 -1.78 -0.62 -6.53
C LYS A 40 -1.85 0.86 -6.21
N ASP A 41 -0.71 1.38 -5.81
CA ASP A 41 -0.61 2.59 -5.03
C ASP A 41 -0.91 3.85 -5.87
N PRO A 42 -1.84 4.70 -5.40
CA PRO A 42 -2.17 5.93 -6.07
C PRO A 42 -1.23 7.07 -5.67
N LEU A 43 -0.89 7.91 -6.65
CA LEU A 43 -0.32 9.23 -6.46
C LEU A 43 -1.36 10.26 -6.92
N ILE A 44 -1.76 11.15 -6.03
CA ILE A 44 -2.72 12.23 -6.30
C ILE A 44 -1.96 13.54 -6.48
N VAL A 45 -2.18 14.22 -7.60
CA VAL A 45 -1.55 15.50 -7.92
C VAL A 45 -2.64 16.57 -8.06
N LEU A 46 -2.69 17.49 -7.08
CA LEU A 46 -3.65 18.58 -7.09
C LEU A 46 -3.16 19.78 -7.93
N ALA A 47 -4.07 20.63 -8.34
CA ALA A 47 -3.79 21.76 -9.23
C ALA A 47 -2.78 22.76 -8.66
N ASP A 48 -2.69 22.86 -7.33
CA ASP A 48 -1.73 23.72 -6.64
C ASP A 48 -0.37 23.05 -6.36
N ALA A 49 -0.17 21.80 -6.79
CA ALA A 49 1.06 21.06 -6.50
C ALA A 49 2.30 21.68 -7.20
N ASN A 50 3.46 21.44 -6.63
CA ASN A 50 4.70 21.62 -7.36
C ASN A 50 4.83 20.50 -8.41
N ILE A 51 4.44 20.80 -9.65
CA ILE A 51 4.33 19.83 -10.74
C ILE A 51 5.67 19.18 -11.08
N GLU A 52 6.75 19.96 -11.10
CA GLU A 52 8.11 19.43 -11.36
C GLU A 52 8.52 18.39 -10.30
N ARG A 53 8.28 18.69 -9.02
CA ARG A 53 8.56 17.75 -7.93
C ARG A 53 7.67 16.50 -7.99
N ALA A 54 6.38 16.69 -8.24
CA ALA A 54 5.43 15.59 -8.35
C ALA A 54 5.77 14.65 -9.52
N ALA A 55 6.18 15.21 -10.66
CA ALA A 55 6.58 14.45 -11.84
C ALA A 55 7.86 13.62 -11.59
N ARG A 56 8.89 14.22 -10.98
CA ARG A 56 10.13 13.51 -10.61
C ARG A 56 9.86 12.41 -9.59
N ALA A 57 9.00 12.67 -8.62
CA ALA A 57 8.59 11.68 -7.62
C ALA A 57 7.82 10.52 -8.27
N ALA A 58 6.91 10.80 -9.21
CA ALA A 58 6.20 9.77 -9.96
C ALA A 58 7.15 8.88 -10.75
N VAL A 59 8.13 9.46 -11.44
CA VAL A 59 9.14 8.69 -12.20
C VAL A 59 9.98 7.83 -11.29
N TRP A 60 10.50 8.38 -10.20
CA TRP A 60 11.29 7.61 -9.26
C TRP A 60 10.47 6.52 -8.58
N GLY A 61 9.30 6.86 -8.02
CA GLY A 61 8.44 5.92 -7.31
C GLY A 61 7.80 4.85 -8.21
N GLY A 62 7.63 5.14 -9.52
CA GLY A 62 7.10 4.16 -10.46
C GLY A 62 8.15 3.27 -11.13
N PHE A 63 9.41 3.70 -11.15
CA PHE A 63 10.42 3.02 -11.97
C PHE A 63 11.61 2.48 -11.21
N HIS A 64 11.98 2.99 -10.04
CA HIS A 64 13.12 2.45 -9.30
C HIS A 64 12.95 0.94 -9.08
N ASN A 65 14.06 0.20 -9.06
CA ASN A 65 14.07 -1.26 -9.06
C ASN A 65 13.22 -1.89 -10.20
N ALA A 66 13.13 -1.21 -11.36
CA ALA A 66 12.25 -1.56 -12.49
C ALA A 66 10.76 -1.69 -12.08
N GLY A 67 10.30 -0.84 -11.15
CA GLY A 67 8.92 -0.85 -10.63
C GLY A 67 8.56 -2.09 -9.79
N GLN A 68 9.54 -2.91 -9.46
CA GLN A 68 9.34 -4.13 -8.67
C GLN A 68 9.40 -3.82 -7.17
N THR A 69 8.47 -2.98 -6.72
CA THR A 69 8.31 -2.55 -5.33
C THR A 69 6.83 -2.57 -4.96
N CYS A 70 6.50 -3.09 -3.78
CA CYS A 70 5.12 -3.24 -3.34
C CYS A 70 4.39 -1.89 -3.14
N ILE A 71 5.13 -0.81 -2.87
CA ILE A 71 4.65 0.57 -2.72
C ILE A 71 4.95 1.45 -3.94
N SER A 72 5.28 0.84 -5.09
CA SER A 72 5.51 1.56 -6.34
C SER A 72 4.31 2.41 -6.74
N VAL A 73 4.57 3.62 -7.26
CA VAL A 73 3.54 4.46 -7.85
C VAL A 73 3.05 3.83 -9.14
N GLU A 74 1.87 3.24 -9.12
CA GLU A 74 1.31 2.54 -10.29
C GLU A 74 0.15 3.28 -10.94
N ARG A 75 -0.63 4.07 -10.15
CA ARG A 75 -1.76 4.89 -10.63
C ARG A 75 -1.51 6.34 -10.26
N VAL A 76 -1.64 7.23 -11.22
CA VAL A 76 -1.57 8.68 -10.97
C VAL A 76 -2.91 9.32 -11.30
N TYR A 77 -3.47 10.02 -10.33
CA TYR A 77 -4.67 10.84 -10.48
C TYR A 77 -4.27 12.29 -10.42
N VAL A 78 -4.38 12.99 -11.55
CA VAL A 78 -3.97 14.39 -11.67
C VAL A 78 -5.17 15.28 -12.00
N GLU A 79 -5.34 16.39 -11.27
CA GLU A 79 -6.43 17.35 -11.56
C GLU A 79 -6.26 17.94 -12.96
N GLU A 80 -7.37 17.99 -13.72
CA GLU A 80 -7.41 18.41 -15.14
C GLU A 80 -6.64 19.70 -15.46
N PRO A 81 -6.69 20.78 -14.63
CA PRO A 81 -6.02 22.02 -14.95
C PRO A 81 -4.50 21.92 -15.11
N VAL A 82 -3.88 20.90 -14.52
CA VAL A 82 -2.41 20.71 -14.54
C VAL A 82 -1.99 19.39 -15.21
N ALA A 83 -2.95 18.62 -15.71
CA ALA A 83 -2.70 17.28 -16.21
C ALA A 83 -1.75 17.25 -17.41
N ASP A 84 -1.94 18.11 -18.40
CA ASP A 84 -1.10 18.12 -19.59
C ASP A 84 0.35 18.54 -19.25
N GLN A 85 0.50 19.54 -18.37
CA GLN A 85 1.80 19.94 -17.86
C GLN A 85 2.47 18.81 -17.08
N PHE A 86 1.73 18.10 -16.23
CA PHE A 86 2.25 16.96 -15.48
C PHE A 86 2.70 15.84 -16.41
N ILE A 87 1.91 15.47 -17.40
CA ILE A 87 2.24 14.42 -18.39
C ILE A 87 3.53 14.77 -19.15
N GLU A 88 3.68 16.03 -19.57
CA GLU A 88 4.92 16.50 -20.20
C GLU A 88 6.12 16.35 -19.27
N ARG A 89 5.99 16.80 -18.00
CA ARG A 89 7.06 16.76 -16.99
C ARG A 89 7.43 15.35 -16.55
N VAL A 90 6.52 14.40 -16.55
CA VAL A 90 6.80 12.98 -16.29
C VAL A 90 7.48 12.34 -17.49
N SER A 91 7.06 12.71 -18.71
CA SER A 91 7.51 12.04 -19.93
C SER A 91 8.98 12.28 -20.25
N GLN A 92 9.50 13.46 -19.94
CA GLN A 92 10.90 13.77 -20.21
C GLN A 92 11.87 12.91 -19.37
N PRO A 93 11.85 12.93 -18.03
CA PRO A 93 12.75 12.08 -17.23
C PRO A 93 12.48 10.58 -17.44
N ALA A 94 11.25 10.18 -17.78
CA ALA A 94 10.97 8.79 -18.15
C ALA A 94 11.71 8.34 -19.42
N ARG A 95 11.87 9.21 -20.41
CA ARG A 95 12.67 8.94 -21.63
C ARG A 95 14.17 8.94 -21.37
N GLU A 96 14.62 9.75 -20.42
CA GLU A 96 16.04 9.90 -20.05
C GLU A 96 16.53 8.77 -19.15
N THR A 97 15.61 8.00 -18.54
CA THR A 97 15.95 6.87 -17.67
C THR A 97 16.58 5.74 -18.47
N GLU A 98 17.83 5.42 -18.16
CA GLU A 98 18.62 4.40 -18.86
C GLU A 98 18.34 2.99 -18.33
N VAL A 99 18.10 2.05 -19.25
CA VAL A 99 17.78 0.65 -18.92
C VAL A 99 18.88 -0.25 -19.48
N GLY A 100 19.43 -1.13 -18.64
CA GLY A 100 20.48 -2.04 -19.10
C GLY A 100 21.02 -2.98 -18.02
N ALA A 101 21.99 -3.80 -18.40
CA ALA A 101 22.60 -4.82 -17.54
C ALA A 101 23.73 -4.28 -16.65
N GLN A 102 24.36 -3.18 -17.03
CA GLN A 102 25.53 -2.63 -16.32
C GLN A 102 25.11 -1.69 -15.21
N ARG A 103 25.13 -2.15 -13.95
CA ARG A 103 24.74 -1.38 -12.76
C ARG A 103 25.39 0.00 -12.60
N SER A 104 26.59 0.21 -13.14
CA SER A 104 27.33 1.48 -13.05
C SER A 104 26.94 2.49 -14.12
N LEU A 105 26.14 2.10 -15.11
CA LEU A 105 25.81 2.91 -16.29
C LEU A 105 24.31 3.02 -16.55
N CYS A 106 23.47 2.34 -15.77
CA CYS A 106 22.04 2.30 -16.02
C CYS A 106 21.25 2.57 -14.73
N ASP A 107 20.10 3.25 -14.87
CA ASP A 107 19.17 3.54 -13.77
C ASP A 107 18.33 2.32 -13.42
N LEU A 108 17.91 1.55 -14.44
CA LEU A 108 17.05 0.38 -14.27
C LEU A 108 17.70 -0.89 -14.79
N GLY A 109 17.57 -1.95 -14.01
CA GLY A 109 17.94 -3.31 -14.39
C GLY A 109 16.79 -4.08 -15.05
N SER A 110 17.01 -5.41 -15.16
CA SER A 110 16.02 -6.35 -15.71
C SER A 110 14.86 -6.64 -14.74
N MET A 111 13.75 -7.11 -15.28
CA MET A 111 12.73 -7.83 -14.52
C MET A 111 13.31 -9.11 -13.93
N THR A 112 12.85 -9.49 -12.74
CA THR A 112 13.42 -10.61 -11.98
C THR A 112 13.04 -11.97 -12.57
N THR A 113 11.85 -12.10 -13.17
CA THR A 113 11.34 -13.37 -13.72
C THR A 113 10.58 -13.19 -15.02
N ASP A 114 10.67 -14.19 -15.90
CA ASP A 114 9.95 -14.23 -17.17
C ASP A 114 8.42 -14.05 -17.02
N PRO A 115 7.74 -14.74 -16.06
CA PRO A 115 6.31 -14.54 -15.87
C PRO A 115 5.93 -13.11 -15.46
N GLN A 116 6.80 -12.43 -14.71
CA GLN A 116 6.54 -11.06 -14.29
C GLN A 116 6.71 -10.09 -15.46
N ALA A 117 7.75 -10.26 -16.28
CA ALA A 117 7.93 -9.48 -17.50
C ALA A 117 6.75 -9.65 -18.48
N ALA A 118 6.33 -10.90 -18.71
CA ALA A 118 5.17 -11.21 -19.55
C ALA A 118 3.88 -10.55 -19.04
N LYS A 119 3.65 -10.54 -17.71
CA LYS A 119 2.51 -9.88 -17.08
C LYS A 119 2.51 -8.37 -17.36
N VAL A 120 3.64 -7.70 -17.19
CA VAL A 120 3.78 -6.26 -17.44
C VAL A 120 3.45 -5.92 -18.90
N LEU A 121 4.05 -6.66 -19.84
CA LEU A 121 3.81 -6.47 -21.27
C LEU A 121 2.34 -6.76 -21.65
N ALA A 122 1.72 -7.76 -21.03
CA ALA A 122 0.31 -8.06 -21.25
C ALA A 122 -0.60 -6.92 -20.80
N GLN A 123 -0.35 -6.31 -19.62
CA GLN A 123 -1.12 -5.17 -19.13
C GLN A 123 -0.93 -3.93 -20.03
N ILE A 124 0.28 -3.65 -20.50
CA ILE A 124 0.53 -2.57 -21.47
C ILE A 124 -0.24 -2.83 -22.78
N SER A 125 -0.23 -4.07 -23.27
CA SER A 125 -0.96 -4.47 -24.47
C SER A 125 -2.48 -4.35 -24.30
N ASP A 126 -3.03 -4.76 -23.13
CA ASP A 126 -4.45 -4.59 -22.81
C ASP A 126 -4.85 -3.12 -22.83
N ALA A 127 -4.10 -2.26 -22.14
CA ALA A 127 -4.34 -0.83 -22.10
C ALA A 127 -4.37 -0.22 -23.52
N ARG A 128 -3.37 -0.54 -24.35
CA ARG A 128 -3.30 -0.07 -25.74
C ARG A 128 -4.50 -0.54 -26.57
N LYS A 129 -4.92 -1.80 -26.46
CA LYS A 129 -6.09 -2.35 -27.16
C LYS A 129 -7.39 -1.69 -26.75
N ARG A 130 -7.46 -1.21 -25.51
CA ARG A 130 -8.61 -0.50 -24.96
C ARG A 130 -8.61 1.01 -25.23
N GLY A 131 -7.61 1.50 -25.97
CA GLY A 131 -7.56 2.89 -26.42
C GLY A 131 -6.67 3.80 -25.58
N ALA A 132 -5.97 3.28 -24.56
CA ALA A 132 -4.97 4.05 -23.83
C ALA A 132 -3.79 4.44 -24.74
N ASN A 133 -3.22 5.61 -24.49
CA ASN A 133 -2.08 6.13 -25.25
C ASN A 133 -0.78 5.90 -24.47
N ILE A 134 0.20 5.26 -25.12
CA ILE A 134 1.54 5.03 -24.55
C ILE A 134 2.43 6.20 -25.00
N VAL A 135 2.69 7.14 -24.10
CA VAL A 135 3.46 8.35 -24.43
C VAL A 135 4.97 8.16 -24.29
N VAL A 136 5.39 7.17 -23.49
CA VAL A 136 6.80 6.75 -23.31
C VAL A 136 6.87 5.25 -23.21
N GLY A 137 7.88 4.61 -23.78
CA GLY A 137 8.21 3.21 -23.61
C GLY A 137 7.20 2.23 -24.24
N GLY A 138 6.69 1.33 -23.45
CA GLY A 138 5.66 0.36 -23.85
C GLY A 138 6.17 -0.88 -24.56
N ARG A 139 7.47 -1.21 -24.43
CA ARG A 139 8.08 -2.38 -25.05
C ARG A 139 9.25 -2.93 -24.23
N GLU A 140 9.57 -4.16 -24.48
CA GLU A 140 10.82 -4.78 -24.04
C GLU A 140 11.97 -4.37 -24.95
N LEU A 141 13.15 -4.19 -24.36
CA LEU A 141 14.39 -3.97 -25.10
C LEU A 141 15.04 -5.31 -25.44
N PRO A 142 15.56 -5.48 -26.66
CA PRO A 142 16.31 -6.68 -27.03
C PRO A 142 17.56 -6.82 -26.16
N HIS A 143 17.68 -7.93 -25.45
CA HIS A 143 18.87 -8.28 -24.68
C HIS A 143 19.02 -9.80 -24.61
N SER A 144 20.27 -10.28 -24.58
CA SER A 144 20.58 -11.73 -24.52
C SER A 144 20.38 -12.32 -23.11
N GLU A 145 20.42 -11.49 -22.07
CA GLU A 145 20.39 -11.94 -20.69
C GLU A 145 19.39 -11.10 -19.86
N GLY A 146 18.17 -11.59 -19.74
CA GLY A 146 17.12 -10.97 -18.93
C GLY A 146 16.12 -10.11 -19.70
N HIS A 147 15.06 -9.70 -19.02
CA HIS A 147 13.93 -8.96 -19.56
C HIS A 147 14.02 -7.48 -19.17
N PHE A 148 14.38 -6.63 -20.11
CA PHE A 148 14.53 -5.19 -19.89
C PHE A 148 13.34 -4.45 -20.47
N ILE A 149 12.44 -4.00 -19.61
CA ILE A 149 11.24 -3.25 -20.01
C ILE A 149 11.53 -1.75 -19.89
N GLN A 150 11.22 -1.01 -20.95
CA GLN A 150 11.37 0.44 -20.93
C GLN A 150 10.46 1.09 -19.88
N PRO A 151 10.92 2.16 -19.19
CA PRO A 151 10.04 3.03 -18.43
C PRO A 151 8.85 3.42 -19.27
N THR A 152 7.66 3.14 -18.76
CA THR A 152 6.43 3.26 -19.56
C THR A 152 5.46 4.22 -18.90
N VAL A 153 5.03 5.23 -19.65
CA VAL A 153 4.00 6.17 -19.23
C VAL A 153 2.77 5.98 -20.13
N VAL A 154 1.65 5.65 -19.48
CA VAL A 154 0.36 5.39 -20.13
C VAL A 154 -0.63 6.47 -19.71
N VAL A 155 -1.32 7.07 -20.68
CA VAL A 155 -2.35 8.09 -20.44
C VAL A 155 -3.68 7.65 -21.08
N ASP A 156 -4.73 8.39 -20.84
CA ASP A 156 -6.09 8.09 -21.35
C ASP A 156 -6.60 6.72 -20.89
N VAL A 157 -6.25 6.36 -19.65
CA VAL A 157 -6.67 5.13 -18.99
C VAL A 157 -8.00 5.31 -18.29
N ASP A 158 -8.78 4.24 -18.21
CA ASP A 158 -9.99 4.15 -17.41
C ASP A 158 -9.91 3.01 -16.37
N GLU A 159 -10.79 3.08 -15.37
CA GLU A 159 -10.78 2.15 -14.22
C GLU A 159 -11.12 0.70 -14.58
N THR A 160 -11.50 0.39 -15.84
CA THR A 160 -11.82 -0.97 -16.30
C THR A 160 -10.59 -1.68 -16.86
N MET A 161 -9.51 -0.97 -17.18
CA MET A 161 -8.28 -1.52 -17.72
C MET A 161 -7.50 -2.30 -16.67
N GLU A 162 -6.87 -3.41 -17.04
CA GLU A 162 -6.09 -4.21 -16.09
C GLU A 162 -4.96 -3.42 -15.42
N ILE A 163 -4.33 -2.51 -16.16
CA ILE A 163 -3.28 -1.61 -15.69
C ILE A 163 -3.75 -0.66 -14.57
N MET A 164 -5.05 -0.46 -14.39
CA MET A 164 -5.63 0.34 -13.31
C MET A 164 -6.13 -0.51 -12.14
N ASN A 165 -6.39 -1.81 -12.36
CA ASN A 165 -7.06 -2.68 -11.40
C ASN A 165 -6.16 -3.71 -10.73
N ARG A 166 -5.08 -4.11 -11.38
CA ARG A 166 -4.18 -5.16 -10.92
C ARG A 166 -2.77 -4.62 -10.73
N GLU A 167 -2.13 -5.02 -9.66
CA GLU A 167 -0.72 -4.73 -9.43
C GLU A 167 0.10 -5.07 -10.68
N THR A 168 0.86 -4.10 -11.17
CA THR A 168 1.75 -4.27 -12.32
C THR A 168 3.08 -4.87 -11.89
N PHE A 169 3.68 -4.32 -10.83
CA PHE A 169 5.01 -4.72 -10.32
C PHE A 169 6.06 -4.68 -11.44
N GLY A 170 6.10 -3.55 -12.13
CA GLY A 170 6.95 -3.28 -13.28
C GLY A 170 7.03 -1.78 -13.58
N PRO A 171 7.95 -1.31 -14.45
CA PRO A 171 8.24 0.10 -14.66
C PRO A 171 7.16 0.79 -15.51
N VAL A 172 5.95 0.90 -14.94
CA VAL A 172 4.77 1.45 -15.65
C VAL A 172 4.00 2.38 -14.73
N ILE A 173 3.75 3.60 -15.20
CA ILE A 173 2.89 4.60 -14.56
C ILE A 173 1.66 4.81 -15.45
N ALA A 174 0.47 4.63 -14.89
CA ALA A 174 -0.80 4.89 -15.56
C ALA A 174 -1.42 6.19 -15.02
N ILE A 175 -1.69 7.17 -15.90
CA ILE A 175 -2.14 8.51 -15.53
C ILE A 175 -3.59 8.72 -15.97
N SER A 176 -4.47 8.99 -15.02
CA SER A 176 -5.88 9.34 -15.21
C SER A 176 -6.12 10.79 -14.79
N LYS A 177 -6.80 11.56 -15.63
CA LYS A 177 -7.27 12.90 -15.29
C LYS A 177 -8.48 12.81 -14.36
N VAL A 178 -8.57 13.74 -13.41
CA VAL A 178 -9.69 13.87 -12.50
C VAL A 178 -10.13 15.32 -12.40
N LYS A 179 -11.41 15.55 -12.15
CA LYS A 179 -11.96 16.92 -12.03
C LYS A 179 -11.51 17.64 -10.78
N ASP A 180 -11.37 16.89 -9.68
CA ASP A 180 -11.07 17.42 -8.34
C ASP A 180 -10.46 16.35 -7.41
N ALA A 181 -10.03 16.80 -6.22
CA ALA A 181 -9.44 15.95 -5.19
C ALA A 181 -10.40 14.87 -4.67
N ASP A 182 -11.70 15.12 -4.64
CA ASP A 182 -12.69 14.18 -4.10
C ASP A 182 -12.87 13.00 -5.08
N GLU A 183 -12.88 13.26 -6.38
CA GLU A 183 -12.84 12.21 -7.40
C GLU A 183 -11.54 11.40 -7.33
N ALA A 184 -10.39 12.07 -7.14
CA ALA A 184 -9.11 11.38 -6.98
C ALA A 184 -9.12 10.41 -5.79
N VAL A 185 -9.65 10.84 -4.63
CA VAL A 185 -9.81 10.00 -3.45
C VAL A 185 -10.78 8.85 -3.71
N ALA A 186 -11.93 9.11 -4.35
CA ALA A 186 -12.91 8.08 -4.67
C ALA A 186 -12.31 6.99 -5.59
N LYS A 187 -11.61 7.39 -6.64
CA LYS A 187 -10.90 6.46 -7.54
C LYS A 187 -9.75 5.73 -6.84
N SER A 188 -9.01 6.40 -5.96
CA SER A 188 -7.96 5.76 -5.15
C SER A 188 -8.51 4.61 -4.31
N ASN A 189 -9.70 4.79 -3.75
CA ASN A 189 -10.37 3.81 -2.88
C ASN A 189 -11.22 2.76 -3.64
N SER A 190 -11.25 2.78 -4.96
CA SER A 190 -12.10 1.88 -5.76
C SER A 190 -11.64 0.42 -5.72
N LEU A 191 -10.41 0.15 -5.30
CA LEU A 191 -9.83 -1.18 -5.23
C LEU A 191 -9.75 -1.68 -3.79
N THR A 192 -9.57 -2.99 -3.66
CA THR A 192 -9.33 -3.64 -2.37
C THR A 192 -7.88 -3.50 -1.88
N TYR A 193 -6.98 -3.02 -2.71
CA TYR A 193 -5.62 -2.67 -2.31
C TYR A 193 -5.60 -1.42 -1.43
N GLY A 194 -4.64 -1.35 -0.52
CA GLY A 194 -4.44 -0.21 0.34
C GLY A 194 -3.11 -0.30 1.09
N LEU A 195 -1.98 -0.33 0.35
CA LEU A 195 -0.67 -0.39 0.97
C LEU A 195 -0.14 1.00 1.26
N ASN A 196 0.09 1.79 0.23
CA ASN A 196 0.56 3.16 0.34
C ASN A 196 -0.22 4.08 -0.61
N ALA A 197 -0.14 5.39 -0.35
CA ALA A 197 -0.65 6.44 -1.24
C ALA A 197 0.19 7.70 -1.10
N SER A 198 0.18 8.55 -2.12
CA SER A 198 0.89 9.83 -2.10
C SER A 198 0.00 10.98 -2.54
N ILE A 199 0.16 12.17 -1.92
CA ILE A 199 -0.60 13.37 -2.26
C ILE A 199 0.38 14.52 -2.46
N PHE A 200 0.29 15.20 -3.60
CA PHE A 200 1.06 16.41 -3.91
C PHE A 200 0.17 17.63 -3.96
N THR A 201 0.44 18.62 -3.11
CA THR A 201 -0.26 19.91 -3.00
C THR A 201 0.55 20.89 -2.17
N GLN A 202 0.38 22.19 -2.36
CA GLN A 202 0.94 23.21 -1.48
C GLN A 202 0.09 23.44 -0.22
N ASP A 203 -1.19 23.06 -0.24
CA ASP A 203 -2.07 23.14 0.92
C ASP A 203 -1.95 21.89 1.82
N LEU A 204 -1.03 21.95 2.78
CA LEU A 204 -0.82 20.86 3.75
C LEU A 204 -2.03 20.56 4.63
N LYS A 205 -2.93 21.54 4.85
CA LYS A 205 -4.19 21.32 5.60
C LYS A 205 -5.14 20.47 4.76
N LYS A 206 -5.27 20.80 3.46
CA LYS A 206 -6.05 20.00 2.50
C LYS A 206 -5.48 18.57 2.41
N ALA A 207 -4.16 18.42 2.26
CA ALA A 207 -3.51 17.10 2.22
C ALA A 207 -3.82 16.25 3.46
N ARG A 208 -3.68 16.81 4.67
CA ARG A 208 -4.00 16.11 5.94
C ARG A 208 -5.47 15.77 6.07
N ARG A 209 -6.38 16.56 5.52
CA ARG A 209 -7.82 16.24 5.47
C ARG A 209 -8.08 15.08 4.52
N LEU A 210 -7.56 15.15 3.29
CA LEU A 210 -7.73 14.11 2.28
C LEU A 210 -7.12 12.77 2.72
N SER A 211 -5.96 12.78 3.38
CA SER A 211 -5.29 11.56 3.85
C SER A 211 -6.16 10.72 4.78
N ARG A 212 -7.08 11.35 5.54
CA ARG A 212 -8.01 10.62 6.42
C ARG A 212 -9.09 9.85 5.67
N HIS A 213 -9.30 10.16 4.40
CA HIS A 213 -10.30 9.54 3.54
C HIS A 213 -9.71 8.51 2.57
N ILE A 214 -8.38 8.43 2.45
CA ILE A 214 -7.71 7.42 1.62
C ILE A 214 -7.55 6.14 2.41
N GLN A 215 -7.98 5.03 1.82
CA GLN A 215 -7.92 3.69 2.41
C GLN A 215 -6.57 3.03 2.12
N ALA A 216 -5.52 3.53 2.76
CA ALA A 216 -4.16 2.98 2.68
C ALA A 216 -3.53 2.89 4.07
N GLY A 217 -2.62 1.95 4.24
CA GLY A 217 -1.91 1.76 5.50
C GLY A 217 -0.91 2.87 5.79
N SER A 218 -0.37 3.49 4.75
CA SER A 218 0.57 4.62 4.83
C SER A 218 0.27 5.68 3.79
N ILE A 219 0.55 6.94 4.10
CA ILE A 219 0.34 8.06 3.17
C ILE A 219 1.53 9.02 3.24
N CYS A 220 2.11 9.32 2.08
CA CYS A 220 3.11 10.36 1.92
C CYS A 220 2.48 11.67 1.45
N ILE A 221 2.92 12.80 1.98
CA ILE A 221 2.51 14.13 1.54
C ILE A 221 3.73 14.83 0.93
N ASN A 222 3.63 15.21 -0.35
CA ASN A 222 4.70 15.81 -1.16
C ASN A 222 5.97 14.95 -1.24
N ASP A 223 5.80 13.64 -1.13
CA ASP A 223 6.84 12.63 -1.25
C ASP A 223 6.23 11.29 -1.70
N VAL A 224 7.08 10.32 -2.04
CA VAL A 224 6.70 8.95 -2.36
C VAL A 224 7.60 7.98 -1.58
N GLU A 225 7.06 6.89 -1.09
CA GLU A 225 7.79 5.74 -0.50
C GLU A 225 8.70 6.02 0.70
N SER A 226 9.00 7.29 1.03
CA SER A 226 9.89 7.67 2.14
C SER A 226 9.40 7.21 3.52
N ASN A 227 8.10 6.97 3.65
CA ASN A 227 7.49 6.40 4.86
C ASN A 227 8.08 5.03 5.22
N TYR A 228 8.51 4.22 4.24
CA TYR A 228 9.17 2.93 4.50
C TYR A 228 10.52 3.09 5.19
N LEU A 229 11.24 4.17 4.90
CA LEU A 229 12.53 4.48 5.55
C LEU A 229 12.35 4.99 6.99
N CYS A 230 11.15 5.44 7.35
CA CYS A 230 10.85 5.94 8.69
C CYS A 230 10.50 4.77 9.62
N VAL A 231 11.50 4.05 10.11
CA VAL A 231 11.33 2.83 10.93
C VAL A 231 10.51 3.02 12.21
N SER A 232 10.28 4.26 12.64
CA SER A 232 9.40 4.59 13.77
C SER A 232 7.91 4.62 13.40
N LEU A 233 7.57 4.67 12.09
CA LEU A 233 6.20 4.62 11.61
C LEU A 233 5.76 3.17 11.40
N PRO A 234 4.53 2.80 11.79
CA PRO A 234 4.00 1.48 11.50
C PRO A 234 3.78 1.32 9.99
N PHE A 235 4.40 0.30 9.40
CA PHE A 235 4.27 -0.01 7.99
C PHE A 235 3.39 -1.25 7.77
N GLY A 236 2.47 -1.18 6.83
CA GLY A 236 1.62 -2.30 6.43
C GLY A 236 0.33 -1.89 5.75
N GLY A 237 -0.22 -2.80 4.95
CA GLY A 237 -1.40 -2.57 4.15
C GLY A 237 -2.74 -2.82 4.87
N THR A 238 -3.81 -2.51 4.12
CA THR A 238 -5.19 -2.85 4.46
C THR A 238 -5.83 -3.62 3.30
N GLY A 239 -6.95 -4.28 3.54
CA GLY A 239 -7.67 -5.03 2.51
C GLY A 239 -6.82 -6.13 1.89
N SER A 240 -6.69 -6.13 0.57
CA SER A 240 -5.89 -7.11 -0.16
C SER A 240 -4.37 -6.89 -0.02
N SER A 241 -3.93 -5.72 0.45
CA SER A 241 -2.51 -5.43 0.66
C SER A 241 -1.96 -5.96 1.97
N GLY A 242 -2.79 -6.62 2.78
CA GLY A 242 -2.28 -7.36 3.92
C GLY A 242 -2.96 -7.06 5.24
N ARG A 243 -2.33 -7.54 6.31
CA ARG A 243 -2.82 -7.44 7.69
C ARG A 243 -1.64 -7.36 8.67
N GLY A 244 -1.81 -6.57 9.70
CA GLY A 244 -0.76 -6.31 10.70
C GLY A 244 0.10 -5.11 10.32
N ARG A 245 1.15 -4.91 11.11
CA ARG A 245 2.15 -3.86 10.86
C ARG A 245 3.52 -4.42 11.17
N LEU A 246 4.53 -3.99 10.41
CA LEU A 246 5.92 -4.39 10.63
C LEU A 246 6.62 -3.26 11.35
N GLN A 247 6.85 -2.21 11.16
CA GLN A 247 7.66 -1.19 11.80
C GLN A 247 6.92 -0.49 12.96
N GLY A 248 7.59 0.42 13.62
CA GLY A 248 7.05 1.18 14.73
C GLY A 248 6.82 0.32 15.98
N ILE A 249 6.16 0.90 16.95
CA ILE A 249 5.81 0.20 18.20
C ILE A 249 4.81 -0.93 17.97
N GLU A 250 3.90 -0.76 16.99
CA GLU A 250 2.92 -1.74 16.59
C GLU A 250 3.59 -3.00 16.03
N GLY A 251 4.63 -2.82 15.20
CA GLY A 251 5.41 -3.93 14.66
C GLY A 251 6.12 -4.72 15.77
N ILE A 252 6.76 -4.05 16.74
CA ILE A 252 7.41 -4.72 17.87
C ILE A 252 6.38 -5.47 18.71
N ARG A 253 5.24 -4.85 19.04
CA ARG A 253 4.16 -5.48 19.83
C ARG A 253 3.54 -6.68 19.15
N ALA A 254 3.52 -6.73 17.83
CA ALA A 254 2.97 -7.87 17.09
C ALA A 254 3.76 -9.17 17.33
N PHE A 255 5.04 -9.08 17.71
CA PHE A 255 5.89 -10.24 18.06
C PHE A 255 5.87 -10.58 19.55
N ALA A 256 5.01 -9.95 20.35
CA ALA A 256 4.90 -10.18 21.78
C ALA A 256 3.51 -10.70 22.17
N GLN A 257 3.49 -11.58 23.17
CA GLN A 257 2.23 -12.01 23.77
C GLN A 257 1.87 -11.08 24.92
N VAL A 258 0.64 -10.59 24.93
CA VAL A 258 0.15 -9.72 25.99
C VAL A 258 -0.42 -10.56 27.12
N GLN A 259 0.10 -10.37 28.33
CA GLN A 259 -0.41 -10.99 29.55
C GLN A 259 -0.92 -9.91 30.50
N ALA A 260 -2.14 -10.07 30.97
CA ALA A 260 -2.71 -9.22 32.01
C ALA A 260 -2.50 -9.89 33.39
N VAL A 261 -1.94 -9.14 34.33
CA VAL A 261 -1.78 -9.56 35.73
C VAL A 261 -2.60 -8.66 36.61
N CYS A 262 -3.50 -9.24 37.40
CA CYS A 262 -4.29 -8.52 38.39
C CYS A 262 -3.87 -9.01 39.78
N GLU A 263 -3.47 -8.08 40.66
CA GLU A 263 -3.10 -8.34 42.02
C GLU A 263 -4.09 -7.70 42.99
N ASP A 264 -4.66 -8.52 43.90
CA ASP A 264 -5.42 -7.98 45.03
C ASP A 264 -4.46 -7.44 46.12
N ARG A 265 -4.60 -6.14 46.40
CA ARG A 265 -3.78 -5.44 47.42
C ARG A 265 -4.38 -5.43 48.81
N PHE A 266 -5.65 -5.78 48.97
CA PHE A 266 -6.37 -5.65 50.25
C PHE A 266 -6.44 -6.96 50.99
N GLY A 267 -6.31 -8.10 50.34
CA GLY A 267 -6.27 -9.43 50.96
C GLY A 267 -7.49 -9.71 51.82
N LEU A 268 -8.67 -9.32 51.40
CA LEU A 268 -9.90 -9.60 52.15
C LEU A 268 -10.12 -11.10 52.26
N LYS A 269 -10.65 -11.57 53.38
CA LYS A 269 -11.01 -12.99 53.58
C LYS A 269 -11.99 -13.49 52.52
N ARG A 270 -12.81 -12.60 51.95
CA ARG A 270 -13.80 -12.86 50.89
C ARG A 270 -14.19 -11.59 50.21
N GLU A 271 -14.23 -11.63 48.89
CA GLU A 271 -14.79 -10.54 48.10
C GLU A 271 -16.31 -10.53 48.18
N LEU A 272 -16.93 -9.34 48.01
CA LEU A 272 -18.38 -9.16 48.10
C LEU A 272 -19.16 -9.99 47.09
N TRP A 273 -18.55 -10.33 45.96
CA TRP A 273 -19.14 -11.12 44.86
C TRP A 273 -18.80 -12.61 44.92
N TRP A 274 -17.99 -13.08 45.88
CA TRP A 274 -17.72 -14.50 46.07
C TRP A 274 -18.87 -15.20 46.77
N PHE A 275 -19.07 -16.49 46.45
CA PHE A 275 -20.15 -17.28 47.02
C PHE A 275 -19.95 -17.54 48.52
N PRO A 276 -21.09 -17.55 49.24
CA PRO A 276 -22.47 -17.25 48.87
C PRO A 276 -22.67 -15.74 48.81
N VAL A 277 -23.35 -15.25 47.74
CA VAL A 277 -23.68 -13.84 47.53
C VAL A 277 -25.02 -13.54 48.19
N SER A 278 -25.04 -12.61 49.16
CA SER A 278 -26.27 -12.18 49.84
C SER A 278 -27.22 -11.38 48.91
N ASP A 279 -28.50 -11.42 49.18
CA ASP A 279 -29.47 -10.66 48.38
C ASP A 279 -29.31 -9.14 48.43
N GLY A 280 -28.77 -8.62 49.53
CA GLY A 280 -28.40 -7.22 49.67
C GLY A 280 -27.30 -6.83 48.66
N ILE A 281 -26.27 -7.67 48.49
CA ILE A 281 -25.19 -7.44 47.51
C ILE A 281 -25.72 -7.55 46.07
N LYS A 282 -26.60 -8.50 45.79
CA LYS A 282 -27.25 -8.63 44.47
C LYS A 282 -28.03 -7.35 44.13
N LYS A 283 -28.77 -6.80 45.11
CA LYS A 283 -29.53 -5.55 44.95
C LYS A 283 -28.60 -4.37 44.70
N LEU A 284 -27.49 -4.27 45.47
CA LEU A 284 -26.49 -3.23 45.32
C LEU A 284 -25.89 -3.24 43.89
N PHE A 285 -25.45 -4.41 43.40
CA PHE A 285 -24.90 -4.52 42.04
C PHE A 285 -25.92 -4.17 40.97
N ARG A 286 -27.19 -4.58 41.11
CA ARG A 286 -28.25 -4.19 40.17
C ARG A 286 -28.44 -2.67 40.13
N THR A 287 -28.34 -2.00 41.28
CA THR A 287 -28.43 -0.54 41.34
C THR A 287 -27.21 0.12 40.71
N LEU A 288 -26.02 -0.34 41.04
CA LEU A 288 -24.77 0.17 40.44
C LEU A 288 -24.76 0.04 38.90
N ILE A 289 -25.15 -1.12 38.37
CA ILE A 289 -25.26 -1.32 36.92
C ILE A 289 -26.23 -0.33 36.28
N LYS A 290 -27.40 -0.10 36.92
CA LYS A 290 -28.37 0.89 36.43
C LYS A 290 -27.86 2.32 36.45
N VAL A 291 -27.01 2.68 37.42
CA VAL A 291 -26.45 4.04 37.55
C VAL A 291 -25.26 4.25 36.58
N LEU A 292 -24.47 3.20 36.32
CA LEU A 292 -23.26 3.33 35.49
C LEU A 292 -23.51 3.09 34.00
N TYR A 293 -24.52 2.31 33.65
CA TYR A 293 -24.76 1.86 32.28
C TYR A 293 -26.21 1.99 31.80
N GLY A 294 -27.12 2.52 32.62
CA GLY A 294 -28.49 2.86 32.27
C GLY A 294 -28.66 4.36 32.17
#